data_56282e5985b35f4452dfb45eec96b4ba
#
_entry.id   56282e5985b35f4452dfb45eec96b4ba
#
_cell.length_a   1.000
_cell.length_b   1.000
_cell.length_c   1.000
_cell.angle_alpha   90.00
_cell.angle_beta   90.00
_cell.angle_gamma   90.00
#
_symmetry.space_group_name_H-M   'P 1'
#
loop_
_entity.id
_entity.type
_entity.pdbx_description
1 polymer ?
#
loop_
_entity_poly.entity_id
_entity_poly.type
_entity_poly.pdbx_seq_one_letter_code
_entity_poly.pdbx_strand_id
1 'polypeptide(L)'
;MTGILSVQGDFLEHKAALARLGEESFEIRSKEDAERDFDRLVLPGGESTVQRKLVGELGIYNALQRKIEAGIPVLATCAGLILLADYFRTLPVKVKRNAYGRQSASFHVESDFSGIGSIPMTFIRAPCIELAEDGVEVKSRVDGRITGVQFGKQIGIAFHPELDSDTRLLSYWLSIK
;
A
#
# COMPACT_ATOMS: atom_id res chain seq x y z
N MET A 1 -11.44 2.73 12.47
CA MET A 1 -10.52 3.89 12.29
C MET A 1 -9.22 3.44 11.66
N THR A 2 -8.73 4.19 10.67
CA THR A 2 -7.54 3.83 9.89
C THR A 2 -6.33 4.71 10.25
N GLY A 3 -5.20 4.10 10.60
CA GLY A 3 -3.92 4.79 10.72
C GLY A 3 -3.24 4.92 9.34
N ILE A 4 -2.73 6.09 9.00
CA ILE A 4 -2.00 6.36 7.76
C ILE A 4 -0.57 6.75 8.12
N LEU A 5 0.44 5.99 7.63
CA LEU A 5 1.84 6.37 7.81
C LEU A 5 2.11 7.70 7.08
N SER A 6 2.37 8.77 7.84
CA SER A 6 2.40 10.15 7.34
C SER A 6 3.76 10.83 7.56
N VAL A 7 4.83 10.06 7.44
CA VAL A 7 6.20 10.57 7.56
C VAL A 7 6.73 11.16 6.25
N GLN A 8 6.24 10.66 5.10
CA GLN A 8 6.59 11.16 3.75
C GLN A 8 5.66 10.47 2.72
N GLY A 9 5.32 11.16 1.61
CA GLY A 9 4.57 10.60 0.47
C GLY A 9 3.11 11.03 0.44
N ASP A 10 2.28 10.22 -0.24
CA ASP A 10 0.93 10.57 -0.70
C ASP A 10 -0.15 10.32 0.39
N PHE A 11 0.18 10.58 1.67
CA PHE A 11 -0.72 10.29 2.79
C PHE A 11 -1.97 11.19 2.81
N LEU A 12 -1.88 12.43 2.30
CA LEU A 12 -3.03 13.34 2.24
C LEU A 12 -4.06 12.88 1.21
N GLU A 13 -3.60 12.37 0.08
CA GLU A 13 -4.43 11.80 -0.97
C GLU A 13 -5.18 10.56 -0.45
N HIS A 14 -4.49 9.67 0.26
CA HIS A 14 -5.13 8.54 0.95
C HIS A 14 -6.17 8.99 1.97
N LYS A 15 -5.85 10.00 2.79
CA LYS A 15 -6.78 10.57 3.77
C LYS A 15 -8.05 11.11 3.10
N ALA A 16 -7.89 11.86 2.00
CA ALA A 16 -9.01 12.37 1.23
C ALA A 16 -9.83 11.27 0.58
N ALA A 17 -9.19 10.22 0.06
CA ALA A 17 -9.86 9.08 -0.55
C ALA A 17 -10.68 8.27 0.48
N LEU A 18 -10.15 8.03 1.67
CA LEU A 18 -10.86 7.37 2.77
C LEU A 18 -12.04 8.21 3.28
N ALA A 19 -11.87 9.53 3.38
CA ALA A 19 -12.93 10.44 3.79
C ALA A 19 -14.13 10.42 2.83
N ARG A 20 -13.91 10.23 1.51
CA ARG A 20 -15.00 10.05 0.52
C ARG A 20 -15.84 8.80 0.80
N LEU A 21 -15.28 7.80 1.47
CA LEU A 21 -15.95 6.57 1.88
C LEU A 21 -16.52 6.63 3.31
N GLY A 22 -16.39 7.78 3.98
CA GLY A 22 -16.83 7.93 5.37
C GLY A 22 -15.93 7.22 6.39
N GLU A 23 -14.73 6.76 5.98
CA GLU A 23 -13.78 6.12 6.89
C GLU A 23 -13.00 7.18 7.66
N GLU A 24 -13.06 7.11 8.99
CA GLU A 24 -12.24 7.95 9.86
C GLU A 24 -10.78 7.51 9.83
N SER A 25 -9.88 8.47 9.65
CA SER A 25 -8.44 8.21 9.60
C SER A 25 -7.63 9.27 10.35
N PHE A 26 -6.44 8.89 10.80
CA PHE A 26 -5.48 9.79 11.40
C PHE A 26 -4.06 9.54 10.89
N GLU A 27 -3.20 10.52 11.07
CA GLU A 27 -1.83 10.51 10.61
C GLU A 27 -0.90 9.93 11.67
N ILE A 28 -0.06 8.96 11.27
CA ILE A 28 0.99 8.38 12.11
C ILE A 28 2.30 9.09 11.76
N ARG A 29 2.74 9.98 12.64
CA ARG A 29 3.95 10.80 12.48
C ARG A 29 4.99 10.59 13.58
N SER A 30 4.60 9.93 14.67
CA SER A 30 5.43 9.69 15.84
C SER A 30 5.22 8.28 16.38
N LYS A 31 6.06 7.89 17.33
CA LYS A 31 5.90 6.63 18.06
C LYS A 31 4.57 6.59 18.81
N GLU A 32 4.18 7.70 19.43
CA GLU A 32 2.93 7.84 20.19
C GLU A 32 1.72 7.62 19.28
N ASP A 33 1.75 8.15 18.05
CA ASP A 33 0.69 7.91 17.08
C ASP A 33 0.61 6.42 16.69
N ALA A 34 1.77 5.78 16.48
CA ALA A 34 1.83 4.37 16.10
C ALA A 34 1.37 3.42 17.21
N GLU A 35 1.44 3.84 18.48
CA GLU A 35 0.96 3.05 19.63
C GLU A 35 -0.55 3.21 19.88
N ARG A 36 -1.22 4.19 19.25
CA ARG A 36 -2.68 4.36 19.36
C ARG A 36 -3.43 3.11 18.87
N ASP A 37 -4.66 2.94 19.34
CA ASP A 37 -5.54 1.90 18.81
C ASP A 37 -6.12 2.32 17.46
N PHE A 38 -6.02 1.43 16.49
CA PHE A 38 -6.63 1.53 15.16
C PHE A 38 -6.79 0.16 14.54
N ASP A 39 -7.73 0.04 13.60
CA ASP A 39 -8.19 -1.23 13.07
C ASP A 39 -7.54 -1.58 11.71
N ARG A 40 -6.97 -0.61 11.03
CA ARG A 40 -6.41 -0.73 9.68
C ARG A 40 -5.21 0.17 9.49
N LEU A 41 -4.31 -0.19 8.59
CA LEU A 41 -3.09 0.56 8.29
C LEU A 41 -2.97 0.84 6.79
N VAL A 42 -2.67 2.09 6.45
CA VAL A 42 -2.20 2.47 5.10
C VAL A 42 -0.70 2.78 5.15
N LEU A 43 0.05 2.13 4.26
CA LEU A 43 1.43 2.45 3.93
C LEU A 43 1.43 3.11 2.54
N PRO A 44 1.53 4.46 2.46
CA PRO A 44 1.34 5.19 1.22
C PRO A 44 2.53 5.10 0.26
N GLY A 45 2.30 5.52 -0.98
CA GLY A 45 3.34 5.82 -1.95
C GLY A 45 4.29 6.92 -1.48
N GLY A 46 5.40 7.10 -2.20
CA GLY A 46 6.44 8.08 -1.87
C GLY A 46 7.84 7.53 -2.14
N GLU A 47 8.81 7.95 -1.34
CA GLU A 47 10.21 7.50 -1.40
C GLU A 47 10.49 6.46 -0.31
N SER A 48 10.51 5.17 -0.68
CA SER A 48 10.64 4.06 0.29
C SER A 48 11.91 4.12 1.14
N THR A 49 13.02 4.62 0.60
CA THR A 49 14.28 4.78 1.35
C THR A 49 14.15 5.85 2.44
N VAL A 50 13.51 6.97 2.12
CA VAL A 50 13.25 8.06 3.07
C VAL A 50 12.24 7.62 4.12
N GLN A 51 11.13 6.98 3.70
CA GLN A 51 10.13 6.46 4.62
C GLN A 51 10.74 5.46 5.61
N ARG A 52 11.54 4.50 5.12
CA ARG A 52 12.25 3.51 5.96
C ARG A 52 13.13 4.19 7.00
N LYS A 53 13.92 5.20 6.59
CA LYS A 53 14.79 5.96 7.48
C LYS A 53 13.98 6.66 8.57
N LEU A 54 12.95 7.42 8.20
CA LEU A 54 12.11 8.16 9.14
C LEU A 54 11.33 7.23 10.09
N VAL A 55 10.78 6.12 9.61
CA VAL A 55 10.11 5.11 10.45
C VAL A 55 11.05 4.58 11.53
N GLY A 56 12.33 4.35 11.19
CA GLY A 56 13.34 3.92 12.15
C GLY A 56 13.72 5.01 13.15
N GLU A 57 14.05 6.22 12.65
CA GLU A 57 14.48 7.36 13.48
C GLU A 57 13.41 7.85 14.45
N LEU A 58 12.14 7.83 14.03
CA LEU A 58 11.00 8.24 14.85
C LEU A 58 10.48 7.13 15.78
N GLY A 59 11.11 5.95 15.78
CA GLY A 59 10.72 4.83 16.65
C GLY A 59 9.38 4.18 16.32
N ILE A 60 8.86 4.41 15.13
CA ILE A 60 7.54 3.93 14.66
C ILE A 60 7.57 2.42 14.34
N TYR A 61 8.71 1.90 13.90
CA TYR A 61 8.86 0.55 13.35
C TYR A 61 8.23 -0.54 14.24
N ASN A 62 8.66 -0.65 15.50
CA ASN A 62 8.25 -1.74 16.37
C ASN A 62 6.73 -1.75 16.65
N ALA A 63 6.12 -0.57 16.75
CA ALA A 63 4.68 -0.47 16.96
C ALA A 63 3.90 -0.96 15.75
N LEU A 64 4.27 -0.52 14.54
CA LEU A 64 3.63 -0.97 13.31
C LEU A 64 3.89 -2.45 13.04
N GLN A 65 5.12 -2.94 13.25
CA GLN A 65 5.46 -4.35 13.07
C GLN A 65 4.53 -5.25 13.90
N ARG A 66 4.39 -4.97 15.21
CA ARG A 66 3.48 -5.75 16.09
C ARG A 66 2.03 -5.74 15.59
N LYS A 67 1.53 -4.61 15.13
CA LYS A 67 0.14 -4.49 14.64
C LYS A 67 -0.07 -5.27 13.34
N ILE A 68 0.89 -5.17 12.41
CA ILE A 68 0.84 -5.93 11.15
C ILE A 68 0.88 -7.44 11.43
N GLU A 69 1.79 -7.90 12.31
CA GLU A 69 1.90 -9.30 12.72
C GLU A 69 0.67 -9.78 13.51
N ALA A 70 0.01 -8.90 14.24
CA ALA A 70 -1.28 -9.19 14.87
C ALA A 70 -2.44 -9.33 13.87
N GLY A 71 -2.21 -9.06 12.59
CA GLY A 71 -3.14 -9.32 11.49
C GLY A 71 -4.17 -8.22 11.27
N ILE A 72 -3.85 -6.96 11.55
CA ILE A 72 -4.71 -5.86 11.08
C ILE A 72 -4.68 -5.79 9.54
N PRO A 73 -5.78 -5.40 8.87
CA PRO A 73 -5.77 -5.15 7.44
C PRO A 73 -4.79 -4.04 7.06
N VAL A 74 -3.94 -4.31 6.06
CA VAL A 74 -2.95 -3.35 5.54
C VAL A 74 -3.18 -3.10 4.06
N LEU A 75 -3.20 -1.83 3.65
CA LEU A 75 -3.10 -1.40 2.25
C LEU A 75 -1.75 -0.73 2.04
N ALA A 76 -0.95 -1.28 1.14
CA ALA A 76 0.38 -0.79 0.82
C ALA A 76 0.47 -0.42 -0.66
N THR A 77 0.68 0.87 -0.97
CA THR A 77 0.71 1.40 -2.34
C THR A 77 2.11 1.82 -2.72
N CYS A 78 2.56 1.47 -3.93
CA CYS A 78 3.82 1.90 -4.53
C CYS A 78 5.04 1.74 -3.57
N ALA A 79 5.53 2.81 -2.96
CA ALA A 79 6.62 2.75 -1.96
C ALA A 79 6.21 1.96 -0.70
N GLY A 80 4.95 2.04 -0.29
CA GLY A 80 4.38 1.26 0.81
C GLY A 80 4.47 -0.26 0.57
N LEU A 81 4.26 -0.71 -0.68
CA LEU A 81 4.47 -2.11 -1.07
C LEU A 81 5.92 -2.54 -0.81
N ILE A 82 6.90 -1.68 -1.16
CA ILE A 82 8.32 -1.94 -0.91
C ILE A 82 8.59 -2.01 0.61
N LEU A 83 8.00 -1.11 1.41
CA LEU A 83 8.13 -1.18 2.87
C LEU A 83 7.56 -2.49 3.43
N LEU A 84 6.38 -2.89 2.99
CA LEU A 84 5.70 -4.08 3.50
C LEU A 84 6.48 -5.37 3.17
N ALA A 85 7.05 -5.45 1.95
CA ALA A 85 7.83 -6.60 1.49
C ALA A 85 9.26 -6.62 2.04
N ASP A 86 10.02 -5.50 1.93
CA ASP A 86 11.46 -5.49 2.16
C ASP A 86 11.86 -5.04 3.58
N TYR A 87 11.01 -4.23 4.25
CA TYR A 87 11.32 -3.65 5.55
C TYR A 87 10.57 -4.33 6.68
N PHE A 88 9.24 -4.35 6.63
CA PHE A 88 8.42 -5.11 7.59
C PHE A 88 8.48 -6.62 7.35
N ARG A 89 8.71 -7.06 6.11
CA ARG A 89 8.86 -8.47 5.72
C ARG A 89 7.67 -9.35 6.09
N THR A 90 6.48 -8.79 5.99
CA THR A 90 5.23 -9.49 6.30
C THR A 90 4.45 -9.88 5.05
N LEU A 91 4.78 -9.31 3.90
CA LEU A 91 4.25 -9.67 2.58
C LEU A 91 5.32 -10.47 1.82
N PRO A 92 5.11 -11.80 1.60
CA PRO A 92 6.12 -12.66 1.00
C PRO A 92 6.16 -12.51 -0.54
N VAL A 93 6.70 -11.40 -1.00
CA VAL A 93 6.92 -11.09 -2.42
C VAL A 93 8.30 -10.48 -2.65
N LYS A 94 8.82 -10.66 -3.86
CA LYS A 94 10.02 -9.96 -4.31
C LYS A 94 9.62 -8.77 -5.18
N VAL A 95 10.03 -7.57 -4.77
CA VAL A 95 9.69 -6.32 -5.45
C VAL A 95 10.89 -5.78 -6.23
N LYS A 96 10.65 -5.38 -7.47
CA LYS A 96 11.62 -4.66 -8.31
C LYS A 96 11.24 -3.18 -8.38
N ARG A 97 12.16 -2.32 -7.96
CA ARG A 97 12.01 -0.87 -8.04
C ARG A 97 12.18 -0.37 -9.48
N ASN A 98 11.54 0.75 -9.82
CA ASN A 98 11.66 1.42 -11.12
C ASN A 98 11.48 0.46 -12.31
N ALA A 99 10.45 -0.36 -12.27
CA ALA A 99 10.25 -1.47 -13.21
C ALA A 99 9.92 -1.03 -14.64
N TYR A 100 9.47 0.21 -14.85
CA TYR A 100 8.96 0.70 -16.13
C TYR A 100 9.94 1.62 -16.88
N GLY A 101 11.18 1.79 -16.40
CA GLY A 101 12.22 2.59 -17.05
C GLY A 101 11.93 4.10 -17.05
N ARG A 102 12.85 4.87 -17.70
CA ARG A 102 12.77 6.36 -17.68
C ARG A 102 11.70 6.93 -18.58
N GLN A 103 11.34 6.26 -19.69
CA GLN A 103 10.38 6.78 -20.68
C GLN A 103 8.91 6.54 -20.33
N SER A 104 8.63 5.57 -19.46
CA SER A 104 7.27 5.22 -19.02
C SER A 104 7.12 5.45 -17.51
N ALA A 105 7.68 6.55 -17.00
CA ALA A 105 7.73 6.82 -15.57
C ALA A 105 6.35 6.95 -14.92
N SER A 106 5.34 7.37 -15.69
CA SER A 106 3.96 7.51 -15.23
C SER A 106 3.00 7.19 -16.38
N PHE A 107 1.99 6.36 -16.10
CA PHE A 107 0.93 6.01 -17.05
C PHE A 107 -0.35 5.64 -16.30
N HIS A 108 -1.46 5.64 -17.03
CA HIS A 108 -2.78 5.28 -16.55
C HIS A 108 -3.36 4.19 -17.44
N VAL A 109 -3.98 3.19 -16.85
CA VAL A 109 -4.59 2.07 -17.58
C VAL A 109 -5.79 1.53 -16.81
N GLU A 110 -6.78 1.03 -17.53
CA GLU A 110 -7.84 0.20 -16.97
C GLU A 110 -7.42 -1.26 -17.03
N SER A 111 -7.47 -1.97 -15.91
CA SER A 111 -7.12 -3.40 -15.85
C SER A 111 -7.91 -4.12 -14.76
N ASP A 112 -8.02 -5.44 -14.90
CA ASP A 112 -8.75 -6.27 -13.95
C ASP A 112 -8.00 -6.42 -12.62
N PHE A 113 -8.75 -6.25 -11.54
CA PHE A 113 -8.36 -6.62 -10.19
C PHE A 113 -9.30 -7.73 -9.71
N SER A 114 -8.76 -8.91 -9.42
CA SER A 114 -9.53 -10.09 -9.01
C SER A 114 -10.42 -9.79 -7.80
N GLY A 115 -11.72 -10.04 -7.94
CA GLY A 115 -12.72 -9.77 -6.91
C GLY A 115 -13.41 -8.40 -7.03
N ILE A 116 -12.95 -7.52 -7.95
CA ILE A 116 -13.54 -6.18 -8.15
C ILE A 116 -13.95 -5.96 -9.61
N GLY A 117 -13.20 -6.54 -10.56
CA GLY A 117 -13.32 -6.30 -12.00
C GLY A 117 -12.35 -5.22 -12.49
N SER A 118 -12.62 -4.63 -13.66
CA SER A 118 -11.78 -3.61 -14.26
C SER A 118 -11.86 -2.30 -13.47
N ILE A 119 -10.69 -1.79 -13.08
CA ILE A 119 -10.52 -0.53 -12.32
C ILE A 119 -9.42 0.32 -12.95
N PRO A 120 -9.47 1.65 -12.78
CA PRO A 120 -8.37 2.52 -13.16
C PRO A 120 -7.14 2.27 -12.27
N MET A 121 -5.98 2.27 -12.89
CA MET A 121 -4.69 2.08 -12.21
C MET A 121 -3.71 3.16 -12.67
N THR A 122 -3.38 4.08 -11.77
CA THR A 122 -2.41 5.15 -12.00
C THR A 122 -1.05 4.74 -11.47
N PHE A 123 -0.06 4.66 -12.35
CA PHE A 123 1.32 4.30 -12.04
C PHE A 123 2.23 5.52 -12.10
N ILE A 124 3.05 5.74 -11.07
CA ILE A 124 4.04 6.82 -11.00
C ILE A 124 5.36 6.23 -10.54
N ARG A 125 6.34 6.14 -11.44
CA ARG A 125 7.67 5.52 -11.18
C ARG A 125 7.56 4.21 -10.41
N ALA A 126 6.60 3.40 -10.82
CA ALA A 126 6.10 2.29 -10.06
C ALA A 126 7.11 1.13 -9.94
N PRO A 127 7.08 0.40 -8.83
CA PRO A 127 7.70 -0.93 -8.73
C PRO A 127 6.87 -1.95 -9.51
N CYS A 128 7.40 -3.16 -9.67
CA CYS A 128 6.58 -4.33 -9.98
C CYS A 128 6.93 -5.49 -9.03
N ILE A 129 6.05 -6.46 -8.94
CA ILE A 129 6.29 -7.67 -8.17
C ILE A 129 6.87 -8.70 -9.12
N GLU A 130 8.13 -9.12 -8.89
CA GLU A 130 8.83 -10.13 -9.72
C GLU A 130 8.40 -11.55 -9.35
N LEU A 131 8.18 -11.80 -8.06
CA LEU A 131 7.82 -13.10 -7.53
C LEU A 131 6.79 -12.94 -6.41
N ALA A 132 5.77 -13.75 -6.43
CA ALA A 132 4.84 -13.97 -5.32
C ALA A 132 5.09 -15.40 -4.81
N GLU A 133 5.34 -15.55 -3.52
CA GLU A 133 5.57 -16.84 -2.89
C GLU A 133 4.26 -17.61 -2.66
N ASP A 134 4.35 -18.85 -2.21
CA ASP A 134 3.18 -19.69 -1.94
C ASP A 134 2.24 -19.03 -0.93
N GLY A 135 0.94 -19.09 -1.21
CA GLY A 135 -0.10 -18.47 -0.39
C GLY A 135 -0.41 -17.00 -0.73
N VAL A 136 0.39 -16.37 -1.59
CA VAL A 136 0.10 -15.01 -2.10
C VAL A 136 -0.82 -15.09 -3.31
N GLU A 137 -1.96 -14.42 -3.23
CA GLU A 137 -2.89 -14.30 -4.35
C GLU A 137 -2.48 -13.15 -5.27
N VAL A 138 -2.27 -13.43 -6.55
CA VAL A 138 -2.09 -12.38 -7.57
C VAL A 138 -3.45 -11.79 -7.91
N LYS A 139 -3.63 -10.50 -7.63
CA LYS A 139 -4.89 -9.78 -7.80
C LYS A 139 -4.97 -9.02 -9.11
N SER A 140 -3.84 -8.54 -9.64
CA SER A 140 -3.80 -7.81 -10.91
C SER A 140 -2.49 -7.99 -11.65
N ARG A 141 -2.57 -7.85 -12.99
CA ARG A 141 -1.42 -7.82 -13.90
C ARG A 141 -1.64 -6.74 -14.94
N VAL A 142 -0.56 -6.06 -15.33
CA VAL A 142 -0.52 -5.13 -16.45
C VAL A 142 0.72 -5.47 -17.29
N ASP A 143 0.54 -5.67 -18.58
CA ASP A 143 1.60 -6.08 -19.53
C ASP A 143 2.41 -7.28 -19.03
N GLY A 144 1.71 -8.28 -18.47
CA GLY A 144 2.30 -9.51 -17.92
C GLY A 144 2.98 -9.37 -16.56
N ARG A 145 3.17 -8.16 -16.05
CA ARG A 145 3.78 -7.89 -14.73
C ARG A 145 2.75 -7.94 -13.62
N ILE A 146 3.09 -8.52 -12.49
CA ILE A 146 2.23 -8.50 -11.30
C ILE A 146 2.23 -7.09 -10.73
N THR A 147 1.04 -6.49 -10.61
CA THR A 147 0.84 -5.12 -10.12
C THR A 147 0.04 -5.05 -8.84
N GLY A 148 -0.61 -6.14 -8.44
CA GLY A 148 -1.37 -6.24 -7.20
C GLY A 148 -1.41 -7.66 -6.67
N VAL A 149 -1.28 -7.79 -5.35
CA VAL A 149 -1.32 -9.05 -4.61
C VAL A 149 -2.10 -8.91 -3.32
N GLN A 150 -2.57 -10.04 -2.81
CA GLN A 150 -3.13 -10.15 -1.47
C GLN A 150 -2.50 -11.33 -0.73
N PHE A 151 -2.12 -11.12 0.52
CA PHE A 151 -1.69 -12.17 1.43
C PHE A 151 -2.42 -12.01 2.78
N GLY A 152 -3.35 -12.90 3.06
CA GLY A 152 -4.25 -12.74 4.20
C GLY A 152 -5.01 -11.42 4.14
N LYS A 153 -4.79 -10.55 5.14
CA LYS A 153 -5.42 -9.22 5.20
C LYS A 153 -4.56 -8.08 4.62
N GLN A 154 -3.41 -8.42 4.05
CA GLN A 154 -2.49 -7.44 3.46
C GLN A 154 -2.71 -7.35 1.95
N ILE A 155 -2.95 -6.15 1.44
CA ILE A 155 -2.99 -5.85 0.00
C ILE A 155 -1.77 -5.00 -0.33
N GLY A 156 -0.95 -5.47 -1.28
CA GLY A 156 0.18 -4.75 -1.84
C GLY A 156 -0.04 -4.46 -3.32
N ILE A 157 0.00 -3.19 -3.71
CA ILE A 157 -0.21 -2.74 -5.09
C ILE A 157 0.87 -1.79 -5.54
N ALA A 158 1.19 -1.84 -6.83
CA ALA A 158 2.22 -0.99 -7.44
C ALA A 158 1.70 0.39 -7.88
N PHE A 159 0.40 0.58 -7.93
CA PHE A 159 -0.29 1.78 -8.42
C PHE A 159 -0.95 2.57 -7.28
N HIS A 160 -1.54 3.71 -7.62
CA HIS A 160 -2.06 4.73 -6.71
C HIS A 160 -3.59 4.86 -6.82
N PRO A 161 -4.40 4.06 -6.11
CA PRO A 161 -5.85 4.15 -6.15
C PRO A 161 -6.40 5.43 -5.50
N GLU A 162 -5.61 6.08 -4.65
CA GLU A 162 -5.94 7.33 -3.98
C GLU A 162 -6.04 8.52 -4.94
N LEU A 163 -5.41 8.42 -6.12
CA LEU A 163 -5.43 9.47 -7.15
C LEU A 163 -6.63 9.37 -8.08
N ASP A 164 -7.33 8.23 -8.07
CA ASP A 164 -8.48 7.99 -8.92
C ASP A 164 -9.80 8.30 -8.20
N SER A 165 -10.85 8.59 -8.96
CA SER A 165 -12.20 8.78 -8.42
C SER A 165 -12.89 7.46 -8.08
N ASP A 166 -12.41 6.33 -8.63
CA ASP A 166 -12.93 4.99 -8.37
C ASP A 166 -12.50 4.52 -6.99
N THR A 167 -13.47 4.29 -6.12
CA THR A 167 -13.23 3.88 -4.73
C THR A 167 -13.41 2.39 -4.50
N ARG A 168 -13.67 1.58 -5.54
CA ARG A 168 -13.99 0.15 -5.38
C ARG A 168 -12.87 -0.65 -4.73
N LEU A 169 -11.60 -0.36 -5.05
CA LEU A 169 -10.47 -1.04 -4.41
C LEU A 169 -10.35 -0.68 -2.93
N LEU A 170 -10.52 0.59 -2.57
CA LEU A 170 -10.53 1.02 -1.18
C LEU A 170 -11.71 0.40 -0.42
N SER A 171 -12.90 0.37 -1.03
CA SER A 171 -14.08 -0.28 -0.44
C SER A 171 -13.87 -1.78 -0.24
N TYR A 172 -13.24 -2.45 -1.21
CA TYR A 172 -12.85 -3.86 -1.10
C TYR A 172 -11.91 -4.08 0.10
N TRP A 173 -10.83 -3.28 0.20
CA TRP A 173 -9.91 -3.37 1.33
C TRP A 173 -10.60 -3.08 2.68
N LEU A 174 -11.47 -2.06 2.76
CA LEU A 174 -12.23 -1.75 3.97
C LEU A 174 -13.18 -2.89 4.40
N SER A 175 -13.60 -3.76 3.47
CA SER A 175 -14.44 -4.92 3.76
C SER A 175 -13.70 -6.09 4.42
N ILE A 176 -12.36 -6.10 4.38
CA ILE A 176 -11.52 -7.15 5.00
C ILE A 176 -11.59 -7.01 6.53
N LYS A 177 -11.98 -8.10 7.21
CA LYS A 177 -12.17 -8.15 8.67
C LYS A 177 -11.04 -8.86 9.37
#